data_227ac23f993a8ec542a21864b2b93fcc
#
_entry.id   227ac23f993a8ec542a21864b2b93fcc
#
_cell.length_a   1.000
_cell.length_b   1.000
_cell.length_c   1.000
_cell.angle_alpha   90.00
_cell.angle_beta   90.00
_cell.angle_gamma   90.00
#
_symmetry.space_group_name_H-M   'P 1'
#
loop_
_entity.id
_entity.type
_entity.pdbx_description
1 polymer ?
#
loop_
_entity_poly.entity_id
_entity_poly.type
_entity_poly.pdbx_seq_one_letter_code
_entity_poly.pdbx_strand_id
1 'polypeptide(L)' 'MRMSDQYINDQLSKAQALLWSGSLHEVDEAHNIVSNLIKDRLEQVSN' A
#
# COMPACT_ATOMS: atom_id res chain seq x y z
N MET A 1 14.41 5.61 -2.27
CA MET A 1 14.70 4.16 -2.19
C MET A 1 13.61 3.36 -2.89
N ARG A 2 14.00 2.36 -3.65
CA ARG A 2 13.06 1.57 -4.44
C ARG A 2 12.54 0.38 -3.64
N MET A 3 11.22 0.21 -3.62
CA MET A 3 10.62 -0.94 -2.96
C MET A 3 10.77 -2.18 -3.83
N SER A 4 11.07 -3.32 -3.19
CA SER A 4 11.14 -4.59 -3.91
C SER A 4 9.74 -5.08 -4.28
N ASP A 5 9.66 -5.93 -5.30
CA ASP A 5 8.38 -6.49 -5.73
C ASP A 5 7.72 -7.30 -4.61
N GLN A 6 8.53 -8.03 -3.84
CA GLN A 6 8.02 -8.80 -2.72
C GLN A 6 7.42 -7.90 -1.65
N TYR A 7 8.12 -6.79 -1.35
CA TYR A 7 7.61 -5.84 -0.38
C TYR A 7 6.26 -5.27 -0.82
N ILE A 8 6.16 -4.89 -2.09
CA ILE A 8 4.91 -4.35 -2.64
C ILE A 8 3.79 -5.38 -2.54
N ASN A 9 4.05 -6.63 -2.91
CA ASN A 9 3.07 -7.70 -2.80
C ASN A 9 2.61 -7.91 -1.36
N ASP A 10 3.55 -7.89 -0.42
CA ASP A 10 3.22 -8.06 0.99
C ASP A 10 2.31 -6.93 1.48
N GLN A 11 2.63 -5.70 1.08
CA GLN A 11 1.83 -4.54 1.49
C GLN A 11 0.44 -4.57 0.87
N LEU A 12 0.32 -4.98 -0.39
CA LEU A 12 -0.99 -5.10 -1.04
C LEU A 12 -1.84 -6.18 -0.39
N SER A 13 -1.24 -7.32 -0.04
CA SER A 13 -1.95 -8.39 0.65
C SER A 13 -2.45 -7.92 2.01
N LYS A 14 -1.62 -7.19 2.72
CA LYS A 14 -1.98 -6.63 4.02
C LYS A 14 -3.15 -5.65 3.89
N ALA A 15 -3.07 -4.77 2.88
CA ALA A 15 -4.13 -3.80 2.63
C ALA A 15 -5.45 -4.50 2.32
N GLN A 16 -5.41 -5.56 1.52
CA GLN A 16 -6.59 -6.34 1.20
C GLN A 16 -7.23 -6.94 2.44
N ALA A 17 -6.42 -7.52 3.31
CA ALA A 17 -6.91 -8.11 4.55
C ALA A 17 -7.58 -7.07 5.43
N LEU A 18 -6.99 -5.87 5.50
CA LEU A 18 -7.54 -4.77 6.28
C LEU A 18 -8.89 -4.31 5.72
N LEU A 19 -9.00 -4.25 4.39
CA LEU A 19 -10.26 -3.88 3.75
C LEU A 19 -11.36 -4.92 4.03
N TRP A 20 -10.99 -6.19 4.03
CA TRP A 20 -11.95 -7.27 4.26
C TRP A 20 -12.46 -7.31 5.70
N SER A 21 -11.72 -6.76 6.65
CA SER A 21 -12.14 -6.76 8.04
C SER A 21 -13.40 -5.92 8.26
N GLY A 22 -13.63 -4.93 7.40
CA GLY A 22 -14.81 -4.07 7.48
C GLY A 22 -14.75 -2.99 8.54
N SER A 23 -13.67 -2.93 9.30
CA SER A 23 -13.49 -1.91 10.32
C SER A 23 -13.08 -0.58 9.67
N LEU A 24 -13.71 0.51 10.11
CA LEU A 24 -13.40 1.82 9.56
C LEU A 24 -11.92 2.19 9.76
N HIS A 25 -11.39 1.89 10.95
CA HIS A 25 -10.00 2.16 11.26
C HIS A 25 -9.04 1.37 10.36
N GLU A 26 -9.36 0.11 10.12
CA GLU A 26 -8.53 -0.76 9.29
C GLU A 26 -8.60 -0.39 7.82
N VAL A 27 -9.78 0.04 7.36
CA VAL A 27 -9.94 0.52 5.99
C VAL A 27 -9.10 1.77 5.76
N ASP A 28 -9.08 2.68 6.75
CA ASP A 28 -8.28 3.88 6.68
C ASP A 28 -6.79 3.55 6.60
N GLU A 29 -6.35 2.57 7.38
CA GLU A 29 -4.97 2.12 7.36
C GLU A 29 -4.60 1.52 6.00
N ALA A 30 -5.52 0.75 5.40
CA ALA A 30 -5.31 0.19 4.08
C ALA A 30 -5.12 1.28 3.03
N HIS A 31 -5.91 2.34 3.10
CA HIS A 31 -5.76 3.48 2.20
C HIS A 31 -4.39 4.13 2.34
N ASN A 32 -3.88 4.24 3.55
CA ASN A 32 -2.55 4.80 3.79
C ASN A 32 -1.47 3.94 3.16
N ILE A 33 -1.57 2.63 3.28
CA ILE A 33 -0.61 1.70 2.68
C ILE A 33 -0.59 1.87 1.17
N VAL A 34 -1.75 1.86 0.54
CA VAL A 34 -1.86 1.99 -0.92
C VAL A 34 -1.36 3.35 -1.39
N SER A 35 -1.68 4.41 -0.66
CA SER A 35 -1.22 5.76 -1.00
C SER A 35 0.30 5.85 -1.00
N ASN A 36 0.95 5.22 -0.02
CA ASN A 36 2.40 5.21 0.06
C ASN A 36 3.02 4.47 -1.12
N LEU A 37 2.41 3.36 -1.54
CA LEU A 37 2.90 2.61 -2.69
C LEU A 37 2.78 3.42 -3.98
N ILE A 38 1.65 4.11 -4.16
CA ILE A 38 1.44 4.96 -5.32
C ILE A 38 2.46 6.10 -5.35
N LYS A 39 2.68 6.71 -4.20
CA LYS A 39 3.64 7.81 -4.08
C LYS A 39 5.04 7.38 -4.47
N ASP A 40 5.44 6.18 -4.03
CA ASP A 40 6.75 5.63 -4.38
C ASP A 40 6.90 5.46 -5.89
N ARG A 41 5.86 4.94 -6.55
CA ARG A 41 5.89 4.75 -7.98
C ARG A 41 5.97 6.06 -8.74
N LEU A 42 5.25 7.08 -8.28
CA LEU A 42 5.29 8.40 -8.91
C LEU A 42 6.68 9.00 -8.82
N GLU A 43 7.35 8.84 -7.70
CA GLU A 43 8.72 9.33 -7.55
C GLU A 43 9.67 8.63 -8.53
N GLN A 44 9.50 7.35 -8.73
CA GLN A 44 10.34 6.59 -9.66
C GLN A 44 10.10 7.03 -11.10
N VAL A 45 8.86 7.29 -11.46
CA VAL A 45 8.52 7.75 -12.81
C VAL A 45 9.05 9.15 -13.08
N SER A 46 9.05 10.00 -12.08
CA SER A 46 9.52 11.38 -12.21
C SER A 46 11.00 11.49 -12.48
N ASN A 47 11.75 10.52 -12.08
CA ASN A 47 13.19 10.52 -12.31
C ASN A 47 13.54 9.92 -13.66
#